data_654a4471afcdf42a2bb439f9a4b1d1a9
#
_entry.id   654a4471afcdf42a2bb439f9a4b1d1a9
#
_cell.length_a   1.000
_cell.length_b   1.000
_cell.length_c   1.000
_cell.angle_alpha   90.00
_cell.angle_beta   90.00
_cell.angle_gamma   90.00
#
_symmetry.space_group_name_H-M   'P 1'
#
loop_
_entity.id
_entity.type
_entity.pdbx_description
1 polymer ?
#
loop_
_entity_poly.entity_id
_entity_poly.type
_entity_poly.pdbx_seq_one_letter_code
_entity_poly.pdbx_strand_id
1 'polypeptide(L)'
;LTWEGAKKRCTADYTGCITQTRAMRRKGLAPFKRAAVGGWDIRPTPIGQALKEARILDYDLMRQLSDTLDSVEVWPGVYDERFVGESQRAGATHIKDLQDARSKVNALREDIRAFKARNGVDGHCTVIYSGSVEAPSLLPAYETSDELLEALGSDGEDFAPSLLYAIAAAEEGCSFVNAASQDTLCPGLCELAEKNNAYCLGTDFKAGQTKFKTQVVEYLEKLNFNVKVVASSNHLGNNDMRNLALGSATQEKTRKAKLRVKSQIFSSDIDHHVSVQYTPFIGDEKRDYVEYTSEAFLSQLHTMATYTRCSDSVLCAPL
;
A
#
# COMPACT_ATOMS: atom_id res chain seq x y z
N LEU A 1 -0.16 -8.74 -11.76
CA LEU A 1 -1.23 -9.75 -11.90
C LEU A 1 -2.20 -9.41 -13.01
N THR A 2 -2.84 -8.25 -12.95
CA THR A 2 -3.72 -7.73 -14.00
C THR A 2 -3.00 -7.67 -15.34
N TRP A 3 -1.72 -7.37 -15.33
CA TRP A 3 -0.88 -7.30 -16.52
C TRP A 3 -0.61 -8.66 -17.16
N GLU A 4 -0.23 -9.67 -16.38
CA GLU A 4 -0.03 -11.03 -16.92
C GLU A 4 -1.35 -11.64 -17.41
N GLY A 5 -2.46 -11.36 -16.73
CA GLY A 5 -3.78 -11.71 -17.21
C GLY A 5 -4.15 -11.03 -18.53
N ALA A 6 -3.81 -9.75 -18.69
CA ALA A 6 -4.03 -9.03 -19.93
C ALA A 6 -3.14 -9.54 -21.08
N LYS A 7 -1.90 -9.94 -20.82
CA LYS A 7 -1.02 -10.54 -21.83
C LYS A 7 -1.54 -11.86 -22.41
N LYS A 8 -2.16 -12.70 -21.58
CA LYS A 8 -2.64 -14.03 -22.00
C LYS A 8 -3.98 -13.99 -22.71
N ARG A 9 -4.76 -12.92 -22.54
CA ARG A 9 -5.97 -12.70 -23.38
C ARG A 9 -5.53 -12.12 -24.71
N CYS A 10 -5.92 -12.74 -25.82
CA CYS A 10 -5.52 -12.32 -27.18
C CYS A 10 -5.89 -10.87 -27.53
N THR A 11 -6.80 -10.28 -26.79
CA THR A 11 -7.13 -8.85 -26.82
C THR A 11 -6.94 -8.29 -25.42
N ALA A 12 -5.76 -7.70 -25.14
CA ALA A 12 -5.52 -7.04 -23.87
C ALA A 12 -6.46 -5.84 -23.73
N ASP A 13 -7.46 -5.98 -22.90
CA ASP A 13 -8.33 -4.87 -22.49
C ASP A 13 -7.67 -4.16 -21.31
N TYR A 14 -7.31 -2.89 -21.54
CA TYR A 14 -6.71 -2.02 -20.52
C TYR A 14 -7.74 -1.02 -19.96
N THR A 15 -9.03 -1.29 -20.12
CA THR A 15 -10.07 -0.47 -19.52
C THR A 15 -9.85 -0.40 -17.99
N GLY A 16 -9.87 0.80 -17.45
CA GLY A 16 -9.58 1.06 -16.04
C GLY A 16 -8.11 1.25 -15.68
N CYS A 17 -7.16 0.98 -16.60
CA CYS A 17 -5.74 1.25 -16.32
C CYS A 17 -5.39 2.71 -16.54
N ILE A 18 -5.05 3.43 -15.48
CA ILE A 18 -4.72 4.87 -15.54
C ILE A 18 -3.55 5.17 -16.48
N THR A 19 -2.55 4.28 -16.55
CA THR A 19 -1.42 4.40 -17.45
C THR A 19 -1.81 4.38 -18.93
N GLN A 20 -3.00 3.90 -19.25
CA GLN A 20 -3.53 3.83 -20.60
C GLN A 20 -4.40 5.03 -21.00
N THR A 21 -4.61 5.99 -20.10
CA THR A 21 -5.26 7.25 -20.43
C THR A 21 -4.43 8.06 -21.44
N ARG A 22 -5.10 8.89 -22.24
CA ARG A 22 -4.42 9.73 -23.25
C ARG A 22 -3.32 10.61 -22.63
N ALA A 23 -3.56 11.12 -21.43
CA ALA A 23 -2.61 11.96 -20.70
C ALA A 23 -1.34 11.19 -20.31
N MET A 24 -1.50 9.99 -19.77
CA MET A 24 -0.37 9.18 -19.28
C MET A 24 0.42 8.54 -20.43
N ARG A 25 -0.22 8.09 -21.50
CA ARG A 25 0.49 7.56 -22.69
C ARG A 25 1.50 8.55 -23.29
N ARG A 26 1.23 9.85 -23.18
CA ARG A 26 2.14 10.91 -23.64
C ARG A 26 3.37 11.09 -22.75
N LYS A 27 3.38 10.51 -21.54
CA LYS A 27 4.51 10.63 -20.59
C LYS A 27 5.68 9.70 -20.89
N GLY A 28 5.55 8.80 -21.85
CA GLY A 28 6.64 7.87 -22.20
C GLY A 28 6.98 6.89 -21.08
N LEU A 29 5.96 6.38 -20.37
CA LEU A 29 6.16 5.44 -19.28
C LEU A 29 6.87 4.16 -19.73
N ALA A 30 7.72 3.62 -18.87
CA ALA A 30 8.39 2.35 -19.11
C ALA A 30 7.37 1.22 -19.35
N PRO A 31 7.61 0.33 -20.34
CA PRO A 31 6.70 -0.76 -20.62
C PRO A 31 6.78 -1.85 -19.54
N PHE A 32 5.70 -2.08 -18.81
CA PHE A 32 5.60 -3.10 -17.76
C PHE A 32 6.04 -4.51 -18.18
N LYS A 33 5.85 -4.87 -19.45
CA LYS A 33 6.28 -6.19 -19.97
C LYS A 33 7.78 -6.47 -19.86
N ARG A 34 8.60 -5.44 -19.58
CA ARG A 34 10.04 -5.55 -19.36
C ARG A 34 10.42 -5.46 -17.89
N ALA A 35 9.48 -5.19 -17.00
CA ALA A 35 9.74 -5.13 -15.58
C ALA A 35 10.00 -6.54 -15.04
N ALA A 36 11.10 -6.72 -14.33
CA ALA A 36 11.31 -7.87 -13.47
C ALA A 36 10.54 -7.64 -12.15
N VAL A 37 10.00 -8.71 -11.59
CA VAL A 37 9.26 -8.68 -10.33
C VAL A 37 9.84 -9.73 -9.40
N GLY A 38 10.03 -9.38 -8.14
CA GLY A 38 10.44 -10.23 -7.04
C GLY A 38 10.13 -9.53 -5.74
N GLY A 39 10.36 -10.16 -4.61
CA GLY A 39 10.11 -9.49 -3.35
C GLY A 39 10.19 -10.41 -2.15
N TRP A 40 9.65 -9.94 -1.06
CA TRP A 40 9.65 -10.59 0.25
C TRP A 40 8.22 -10.86 0.70
N ASP A 41 8.05 -11.94 1.42
CA ASP A 41 6.84 -12.21 2.18
C ASP A 41 7.23 -12.89 3.50
N ILE A 42 6.45 -12.65 4.54
CA ILE A 42 6.59 -13.35 5.83
C ILE A 42 6.03 -14.76 5.80
N ARG A 43 5.38 -15.14 4.71
CA ARG A 43 4.82 -16.48 4.45
C ARG A 43 5.56 -17.14 3.30
N PRO A 44 5.86 -18.45 3.38
CA PRO A 44 6.56 -19.17 2.31
C PRO A 44 5.66 -19.55 1.12
N THR A 45 4.41 -19.12 1.13
CA THR A 45 3.43 -19.51 0.11
C THR A 45 3.78 -18.91 -1.26
N PRO A 46 3.92 -19.69 -2.32
CA PRO A 46 4.11 -19.16 -3.67
C PRO A 46 3.01 -18.20 -4.08
N ILE A 47 3.35 -17.18 -4.88
CA ILE A 47 2.42 -16.08 -5.20
C ILE A 47 1.14 -16.57 -5.87
N GLY A 48 1.24 -17.53 -6.80
CA GLY A 48 0.08 -18.09 -7.49
C GLY A 48 -0.85 -18.81 -6.52
N GLN A 49 -0.30 -19.57 -5.58
CA GLN A 49 -1.07 -20.25 -4.54
C GLN A 49 -1.73 -19.24 -3.59
N ALA A 50 -0.99 -18.23 -3.12
CA ALA A 50 -1.52 -17.20 -2.23
C ALA A 50 -2.71 -16.45 -2.85
N LEU A 51 -2.65 -16.14 -4.13
CA LEU A 51 -3.73 -15.50 -4.87
C LEU A 51 -4.94 -16.41 -5.07
N LYS A 52 -4.71 -17.69 -5.32
CA LYS A 52 -5.77 -18.69 -5.40
C LYS A 52 -6.51 -18.84 -4.08
N GLU A 53 -5.78 -18.87 -2.97
CA GLU A 53 -6.34 -18.91 -1.61
C GLU A 53 -7.15 -17.64 -1.29
N ALA A 54 -6.65 -16.49 -1.71
CA ALA A 54 -7.30 -15.20 -1.50
C ALA A 54 -8.58 -15.01 -2.38
N ARG A 55 -8.77 -15.83 -3.41
CA ARG A 55 -9.95 -15.81 -4.31
C ARG A 55 -10.22 -14.44 -4.92
N ILE A 56 -9.18 -13.69 -5.24
CA ILE A 56 -9.29 -12.32 -5.77
C ILE A 56 -9.59 -12.31 -7.25
N LEU A 57 -8.98 -13.25 -8.01
CA LEU A 57 -9.10 -13.34 -9.44
C LEU A 57 -9.96 -14.55 -9.85
N ASP A 58 -10.50 -14.48 -11.07
CA ASP A 58 -11.20 -15.59 -11.70
C ASP A 58 -10.35 -16.87 -11.72
N TYR A 59 -10.99 -18.01 -11.45
CA TYR A 59 -10.29 -19.29 -11.31
C TYR A 59 -9.55 -19.70 -12.59
N ASP A 60 -10.16 -19.51 -13.77
CA ASP A 60 -9.52 -19.89 -15.04
C ASP A 60 -8.31 -19.00 -15.35
N LEU A 61 -8.40 -17.71 -15.03
CA LEU A 61 -7.28 -16.79 -15.11
C LEU A 61 -6.13 -17.25 -14.20
N MET A 62 -6.43 -17.63 -12.96
CA MET A 62 -5.43 -18.13 -12.01
C MET A 62 -4.78 -19.41 -12.51
N ARG A 63 -5.57 -20.34 -13.05
CA ARG A 63 -5.04 -21.57 -13.65
C ARG A 63 -4.05 -21.30 -14.78
N GLN A 64 -4.30 -20.29 -15.61
CA GLN A 64 -3.42 -19.88 -16.69
C GLN A 64 -2.15 -19.17 -16.23
N LEU A 65 -2.17 -18.51 -15.08
CA LEU A 65 -1.07 -17.70 -14.56
C LEU A 65 -0.20 -18.40 -13.53
N SER A 66 -0.68 -19.51 -12.96
CA SER A 66 -0.08 -20.20 -11.81
C SER A 66 1.43 -20.39 -11.98
N ASP A 67 1.85 -21.06 -13.05
CA ASP A 67 3.27 -21.36 -13.27
C ASP A 67 4.14 -20.11 -13.37
N THR A 68 3.62 -19.05 -14.00
CA THR A 68 4.33 -17.77 -14.13
C THR A 68 4.47 -17.08 -12.77
N LEU A 69 3.41 -17.12 -11.96
CA LEU A 69 3.40 -16.48 -10.65
C LEU A 69 4.22 -17.25 -9.63
N ASP A 70 4.17 -18.58 -9.69
CA ASP A 70 4.93 -19.44 -8.78
C ASP A 70 6.44 -19.48 -9.14
N SER A 71 6.81 -19.03 -10.34
CA SER A 71 8.22 -18.82 -10.71
C SER A 71 8.84 -17.55 -10.14
N VAL A 72 8.03 -16.63 -9.60
CA VAL A 72 8.52 -15.43 -8.93
C VAL A 72 9.12 -15.82 -7.58
N GLU A 73 10.40 -15.54 -7.39
CA GLU A 73 11.07 -15.80 -6.12
C GLU A 73 10.57 -14.87 -5.02
N VAL A 74 10.28 -15.48 -3.89
CA VAL A 74 9.86 -14.78 -2.67
C VAL A 74 10.89 -15.05 -1.57
N TRP A 75 11.57 -14.01 -1.11
CA TRP A 75 12.55 -14.10 -0.03
C TRP A 75 11.90 -13.96 1.34
N PRO A 76 12.60 -14.43 2.40
CA PRO A 76 12.16 -14.20 3.77
C PRO A 76 12.02 -12.71 4.05
N GLY A 77 10.86 -12.32 4.60
CA GLY A 77 10.57 -10.94 4.94
C GLY A 77 11.07 -10.54 6.33
N VAL A 78 10.90 -9.28 6.67
CA VAL A 78 11.08 -8.76 8.03
C VAL A 78 9.72 -8.70 8.70
N TYR A 79 9.62 -9.26 9.89
CA TYR A 79 8.42 -9.28 10.71
C TYR A 79 8.75 -8.85 12.14
N ASP A 80 7.86 -8.06 12.73
CA ASP A 80 7.93 -7.70 14.14
C ASP A 80 6.51 -7.60 14.71
N GLU A 81 6.22 -8.45 15.69
CA GLU A 81 4.88 -8.54 16.30
C GLU A 81 4.46 -7.29 17.08
N ARG A 82 5.39 -6.40 17.38
CA ARG A 82 5.09 -5.12 18.04
C ARG A 82 4.42 -4.12 17.10
N PHE A 83 4.65 -4.26 15.80
CA PHE A 83 4.14 -3.35 14.77
C PHE A 83 3.04 -3.99 13.92
N VAL A 84 3.11 -5.29 13.66
CA VAL A 84 2.17 -5.99 12.79
C VAL A 84 1.10 -6.69 13.62
N GLY A 85 -0.13 -6.68 13.12
CA GLY A 85 -1.28 -7.25 13.83
C GLY A 85 -1.11 -8.73 14.19
N GLU A 86 -1.57 -9.12 15.37
CA GLU A 86 -1.47 -10.49 15.91
C GLU A 86 -2.01 -11.57 14.95
N SER A 87 -2.99 -11.22 14.11
CA SER A 87 -3.55 -12.15 13.10
C SER A 87 -2.53 -12.64 12.07
N GLN A 88 -1.39 -11.98 11.92
CA GLN A 88 -0.30 -12.38 11.02
C GLN A 88 0.70 -13.33 11.68
N ARG A 89 0.78 -13.35 13.02
CA ARG A 89 1.78 -14.07 13.80
C ARG A 89 1.87 -15.56 13.42
N ALA A 90 0.75 -16.24 13.32
CA ALA A 90 0.73 -17.68 13.00
C ALA A 90 1.24 -17.99 11.58
N GLY A 91 1.16 -17.02 10.65
CA GLY A 91 1.64 -17.15 9.27
C GLY A 91 3.06 -16.65 9.05
N ALA A 92 3.65 -15.94 9.99
CA ALA A 92 4.98 -15.35 9.88
C ALA A 92 6.09 -16.41 10.12
N THR A 93 6.21 -17.35 9.19
CA THR A 93 7.16 -18.48 9.27
C THR A 93 8.29 -18.38 8.25
N HIS A 94 8.25 -17.38 7.37
CA HIS A 94 9.28 -17.11 6.36
C HIS A 94 9.87 -15.73 6.60
N ILE A 95 10.68 -15.63 7.66
CA ILE A 95 11.22 -14.37 8.15
C ILE A 95 12.73 -14.42 8.24
N LYS A 96 13.37 -13.27 8.14
CA LYS A 96 14.81 -13.11 8.44
C LYS A 96 15.01 -13.19 9.95
N ASP A 97 15.67 -14.27 10.38
CA ASP A 97 16.00 -14.49 11.80
C ASP A 97 17.26 -13.68 12.17
N LEU A 98 17.09 -12.38 12.29
CA LEU A 98 18.11 -11.42 12.65
C LEU A 98 17.59 -10.53 13.78
N GLN A 99 18.46 -10.24 14.77
CA GLN A 99 18.02 -9.55 15.97
C GLN A 99 18.04 -8.02 15.80
N ASP A 100 19.14 -7.48 15.30
CA ASP A 100 19.33 -6.04 15.21
C ASP A 100 18.84 -5.44 13.88
N ALA A 101 18.50 -4.16 13.93
CA ALA A 101 17.94 -3.43 12.80
C ALA A 101 18.93 -3.29 11.64
N ARG A 102 20.20 -3.02 11.94
CA ARG A 102 21.25 -2.84 10.91
C ARG A 102 21.49 -4.14 10.14
N SER A 103 21.54 -5.28 10.82
CA SER A 103 21.69 -6.59 10.18
C SER A 103 20.50 -6.92 9.26
N LYS A 104 19.25 -6.57 9.69
CA LYS A 104 18.08 -6.72 8.84
C LYS A 104 18.18 -5.87 7.58
N VAL A 105 18.56 -4.60 7.71
CA VAL A 105 18.76 -3.71 6.56
C VAL A 105 19.85 -4.26 5.62
N ASN A 106 20.99 -4.71 6.15
CA ASN A 106 22.05 -5.26 5.32
C ASN A 106 21.60 -6.49 4.54
N ALA A 107 20.85 -7.40 5.16
CA ALA A 107 20.30 -8.58 4.49
C ALA A 107 19.27 -8.19 3.39
N LEU A 108 18.44 -7.17 3.61
CA LEU A 108 17.53 -6.64 2.58
C LEU A 108 18.29 -6.01 1.41
N ARG A 109 19.38 -5.32 1.68
CA ARG A 109 20.28 -4.74 0.65
C ARG A 109 20.93 -5.84 -0.20
N GLU A 110 21.38 -6.92 0.42
CA GLU A 110 21.92 -8.08 -0.29
C GLU A 110 20.88 -8.70 -1.22
N ASP A 111 19.63 -8.86 -0.77
CA ASP A 111 18.53 -9.34 -1.60
C ASP A 111 18.29 -8.40 -2.81
N ILE A 112 18.28 -7.09 -2.59
CA ILE A 112 18.11 -6.10 -3.68
C ILE A 112 19.24 -6.22 -4.70
N ARG A 113 20.50 -6.34 -4.26
CA ARG A 113 21.65 -6.54 -5.14
C ARG A 113 21.55 -7.85 -5.92
N ALA A 114 21.18 -8.94 -5.24
CA ALA A 114 20.98 -10.24 -5.88
C ALA A 114 19.86 -10.19 -6.92
N PHE A 115 18.75 -9.51 -6.62
CA PHE A 115 17.66 -9.28 -7.58
C PHE A 115 18.13 -8.52 -8.82
N LYS A 116 18.83 -7.39 -8.63
CA LYS A 116 19.36 -6.59 -9.73
C LYS A 116 20.32 -7.42 -10.60
N ALA A 117 21.26 -8.13 -10.00
CA ALA A 117 22.24 -8.94 -10.70
C ALA A 117 21.59 -10.08 -11.50
N ARG A 118 20.68 -10.83 -10.89
CA ARG A 118 19.99 -11.97 -11.53
C ARG A 118 19.15 -11.56 -12.74
N ASN A 119 18.49 -10.40 -12.65
CA ASN A 119 17.60 -9.91 -13.68
C ASN A 119 18.27 -8.97 -14.69
N GLY A 120 19.57 -8.72 -14.56
CA GLY A 120 20.30 -7.79 -15.41
C GLY A 120 19.74 -6.39 -15.34
N VAL A 121 19.33 -5.95 -14.15
CA VAL A 121 18.75 -4.60 -13.95
C VAL A 121 19.89 -3.61 -13.87
N ASP A 122 20.10 -2.87 -14.94
CA ASP A 122 21.04 -1.76 -15.07
C ASP A 122 20.38 -0.38 -14.88
N GLY A 123 19.05 -0.38 -14.83
CA GLY A 123 18.21 0.80 -14.66
C GLY A 123 17.68 0.97 -13.25
N HIS A 124 16.61 1.74 -13.14
CA HIS A 124 15.98 2.06 -11.88
C HIS A 124 15.23 0.86 -11.27
N CYS A 125 15.36 0.69 -9.96
CA CYS A 125 14.61 -0.29 -9.18
C CYS A 125 13.70 0.46 -8.20
N THR A 126 12.50 -0.08 -7.99
CA THR A 126 11.54 0.47 -7.02
C THR A 126 11.12 -0.62 -6.05
N VAL A 127 11.23 -0.34 -4.77
CA VAL A 127 10.69 -1.17 -3.69
C VAL A 127 9.32 -0.64 -3.32
N ILE A 128 8.29 -1.50 -3.39
CA ILE A 128 6.92 -1.15 -3.03
C ILE A 128 6.53 -1.92 -1.78
N TYR A 129 6.30 -1.22 -0.68
CA TYR A 129 5.81 -1.83 0.55
C TYR A 129 4.28 -1.93 0.51
N SER A 130 3.76 -3.12 0.26
CA SER A 130 2.33 -3.43 0.20
C SER A 130 1.89 -4.39 1.31
N GLY A 131 2.67 -4.47 2.39
CA GLY A 131 2.34 -5.27 3.57
C GLY A 131 1.16 -4.73 4.36
N SER A 132 0.76 -5.46 5.40
CA SER A 132 -0.27 -5.00 6.34
C SER A 132 0.15 -3.69 7.00
N VAL A 133 -0.86 -2.86 7.32
CA VAL A 133 -0.60 -1.61 8.06
C VAL A 133 0.05 -1.88 9.40
N GLU A 134 1.08 -1.11 9.72
CA GLU A 134 1.85 -1.21 10.96
C GLU A 134 1.33 -0.24 12.02
N ALA A 135 1.56 -0.60 13.29
CA ALA A 135 1.40 0.34 14.38
C ALA A 135 2.40 1.51 14.21
N PRO A 136 2.02 2.73 14.57
CA PRO A 136 2.95 3.86 14.54
C PRO A 136 4.19 3.54 15.37
N SER A 137 5.37 3.85 14.82
CA SER A 137 6.60 3.84 15.59
C SER A 137 6.51 4.87 16.71
N LEU A 138 7.07 4.54 17.86
CA LEU A 138 7.24 5.48 18.98
C LEU A 138 8.50 6.33 18.82
N LEU A 139 9.32 6.03 17.82
CA LEU A 139 10.54 6.75 17.56
C LEU A 139 10.23 8.18 17.08
N PRO A 140 11.10 9.14 17.47
CA PRO A 140 10.99 10.49 16.94
C PRO A 140 11.12 10.48 15.41
N ALA A 141 10.53 11.46 14.75
CA ALA A 141 10.81 11.70 13.37
C ALA A 141 12.30 12.09 13.25
N TYR A 142 13.11 11.23 12.60
CA TYR A 142 14.49 11.56 12.31
C TYR A 142 14.55 12.71 11.31
N GLU A 143 15.13 13.83 11.69
CA GLU A 143 15.20 15.02 10.86
C GLU A 143 16.27 14.90 9.77
N THR A 144 17.35 14.18 10.05
CA THR A 144 18.48 13.97 9.13
C THR A 144 18.73 12.50 8.86
N SER A 145 19.36 12.22 7.72
CA SER A 145 19.80 10.86 7.40
C SER A 145 20.87 10.34 8.33
N ASP A 146 21.70 11.22 8.87
CA ASP A 146 22.77 10.84 9.80
C ASP A 146 22.18 10.41 11.13
N GLU A 147 21.20 11.13 11.69
CA GLU A 147 20.45 10.71 12.87
C GLU A 147 19.77 9.34 12.65
N LEU A 148 19.11 9.15 11.51
CA LEU A 148 18.44 7.90 11.17
C LEU A 148 19.43 6.72 11.12
N LEU A 149 20.60 6.92 10.51
CA LEU A 149 21.62 5.86 10.36
C LEU A 149 22.38 5.59 11.68
N GLU A 150 22.59 6.60 12.52
CA GLU A 150 23.15 6.45 13.85
C GLU A 150 22.21 5.65 14.76
N ALA A 151 20.92 6.01 14.77
CA ALA A 151 19.88 5.29 15.48
C ALA A 151 19.78 3.82 15.03
N LEU A 152 19.86 3.56 13.73
CA LEU A 152 19.83 2.20 13.17
C LEU A 152 21.01 1.34 13.66
N GLY A 153 22.14 1.95 14.03
CA GLY A 153 23.32 1.28 14.61
C GLY A 153 23.28 1.11 16.12
N SER A 154 22.29 1.69 16.79
CA SER A 154 22.17 1.68 18.24
C SER A 154 21.34 0.49 18.73
N ASP A 155 21.76 -0.12 19.85
CA ASP A 155 20.99 -1.20 20.48
C ASP A 155 19.73 -0.65 21.16
N GLY A 156 18.61 -1.32 20.95
CA GLY A 156 17.36 -1.06 21.68
C GLY A 156 16.36 -0.12 21.01
N GLU A 157 16.61 0.36 19.81
CA GLU A 157 15.62 1.12 19.07
C GLU A 157 14.64 0.22 18.27
N ASP A 158 13.39 0.61 18.28
CA ASP A 158 12.29 -0.15 17.68
C ASP A 158 11.95 0.37 16.29
N PHE A 159 12.56 -0.20 15.26
CA PHE A 159 12.28 0.14 13.86
C PHE A 159 11.11 -0.68 13.32
N ALA A 160 10.09 0.00 12.80
CA ALA A 160 9.02 -0.67 12.08
C ALA A 160 9.55 -1.37 10.80
N PRO A 161 9.07 -2.56 10.44
CA PRO A 161 9.52 -3.28 9.26
C PRO A 161 9.56 -2.43 7.98
N SER A 162 8.51 -1.64 7.72
CA SER A 162 8.46 -0.78 6.52
C SER A 162 9.61 0.22 6.45
N LEU A 163 10.06 0.76 7.59
CA LEU A 163 11.18 1.69 7.62
C LEU A 163 12.51 0.99 7.30
N LEU A 164 12.69 -0.26 7.74
CA LEU A 164 13.88 -1.05 7.40
C LEU A 164 13.96 -1.34 5.89
N TYR A 165 12.84 -1.68 5.25
CA TYR A 165 12.77 -1.82 3.79
C TYR A 165 13.07 -0.49 3.08
N ALA A 166 12.56 0.61 3.60
CA ALA A 166 12.78 1.93 3.02
C ALA A 166 14.24 2.37 3.08
N ILE A 167 14.90 2.17 4.24
CA ILE A 167 16.34 2.44 4.41
C ILE A 167 17.15 1.57 3.46
N ALA A 168 16.88 0.26 3.39
CA ALA A 168 17.58 -0.64 2.49
C ALA A 168 17.42 -0.23 1.02
N ALA A 169 16.22 0.17 0.60
CA ALA A 169 15.95 0.68 -0.72
C ALA A 169 16.77 1.95 -1.00
N ALA A 170 16.72 2.92 -0.10
CA ALA A 170 17.43 4.19 -0.25
C ALA A 170 18.96 3.98 -0.32
N GLU A 171 19.55 3.16 0.56
CA GLU A 171 20.99 2.85 0.54
C GLU A 171 21.44 2.12 -0.75
N GLU A 172 20.52 1.43 -1.45
CA GLU A 172 20.81 0.76 -2.73
C GLU A 172 20.41 1.61 -3.96
N GLY A 173 20.09 2.89 -3.78
CA GLY A 173 19.68 3.79 -4.85
C GLY A 173 18.36 3.37 -5.50
N CYS A 174 17.49 2.69 -4.76
CA CYS A 174 16.16 2.29 -5.19
C CYS A 174 15.12 3.26 -4.65
N SER A 175 14.14 3.63 -5.46
CA SER A 175 13.00 4.39 -4.95
C SER A 175 12.14 3.51 -4.04
N PHE A 176 11.52 4.13 -3.03
CA PHE A 176 10.63 3.47 -2.11
C PHE A 176 9.22 4.02 -2.22
N VAL A 177 8.22 3.14 -2.30
CA VAL A 177 6.81 3.50 -2.30
C VAL A 177 6.12 2.86 -1.10
N ASN A 178 5.68 3.67 -0.16
CA ASN A 178 4.83 3.20 0.93
C ASN A 178 3.38 3.09 0.46
N ALA A 179 2.95 1.89 0.14
CA ALA A 179 1.60 1.60 -0.30
C ALA A 179 0.62 1.33 0.86
N ALA A 180 1.13 1.18 2.08
CA ALA A 180 0.33 0.97 3.27
C ALA A 180 0.04 2.29 4.01
N SER A 181 -0.82 2.24 5.03
CA SER A 181 -1.38 3.45 5.65
C SER A 181 -0.57 3.99 6.83
N GLN A 182 0.48 3.30 7.27
CA GLN A 182 1.36 3.83 8.31
C GLN A 182 2.26 4.92 7.77
N ASP A 183 2.70 5.77 8.66
CA ASP A 183 3.63 6.86 8.35
C ASP A 183 5.08 6.34 8.43
N THR A 184 5.62 5.96 7.29
CA THR A 184 7.00 5.43 7.18
C THR A 184 7.99 6.52 6.78
N LEU A 185 7.51 7.57 6.09
CA LEU A 185 8.38 8.59 5.51
C LEU A 185 8.72 9.67 6.55
N CYS A 186 9.96 9.67 7.05
CA CYS A 186 10.51 10.75 7.86
C CYS A 186 11.48 11.62 7.04
N PRO A 187 11.79 12.86 7.49
CA PRO A 187 12.72 13.73 6.77
C PRO A 187 14.08 13.08 6.51
N GLY A 188 14.67 12.43 7.50
CA GLY A 188 15.95 11.73 7.37
C GLY A 188 15.96 10.61 6.32
N LEU A 189 14.85 9.88 6.17
CA LEU A 189 14.71 8.88 5.09
C LEU A 189 14.64 9.56 3.71
N CYS A 190 13.90 10.65 3.60
CA CYS A 190 13.80 11.40 2.34
C CYS A 190 15.17 11.97 1.94
N GLU A 191 15.91 12.53 2.89
CA GLU A 191 17.28 13.00 2.68
C GLU A 191 18.22 11.86 2.26
N LEU A 192 18.13 10.69 2.90
CA LEU A 192 18.91 9.51 2.54
C LEU A 192 18.63 9.06 1.11
N ALA A 193 17.37 9.05 0.70
CA ALA A 193 16.97 8.70 -0.66
C ALA A 193 17.51 9.73 -1.67
N GLU A 194 17.41 11.03 -1.38
CA GLU A 194 17.93 12.10 -2.23
C GLU A 194 19.44 11.98 -2.41
N LYS A 195 20.20 11.76 -1.33
CA LYS A 195 21.67 11.52 -1.37
C LYS A 195 22.04 10.34 -2.29
N ASN A 196 21.16 9.36 -2.45
CA ASN A 196 21.37 8.19 -3.28
C ASN A 196 20.61 8.23 -4.63
N ASN A 197 20.14 9.40 -5.07
CA ASN A 197 19.39 9.61 -6.32
C ASN A 197 18.12 8.74 -6.44
N ALA A 198 17.43 8.54 -5.33
CA ALA A 198 16.19 7.79 -5.24
C ALA A 198 15.04 8.69 -4.76
N TYR A 199 13.83 8.19 -4.84
CA TYR A 199 12.61 8.89 -4.43
C TYR A 199 11.87 8.11 -3.38
N CYS A 200 11.25 8.81 -2.42
CA CYS A 200 10.30 8.26 -1.49
C CYS A 200 8.90 8.79 -1.79
N LEU A 201 7.92 7.90 -1.89
CA LEU A 201 6.53 8.21 -2.16
C LEU A 201 5.64 7.51 -1.12
N GLY A 202 4.58 8.13 -0.72
CA GLY A 202 3.56 7.58 0.20
C GLY A 202 2.63 8.70 0.62
N THR A 203 1.70 8.48 1.48
CA THR A 203 1.37 7.26 2.23
C THR A 203 0.06 6.73 1.68
N ASP A 204 -0.15 5.40 1.75
CA ASP A 204 -1.32 4.67 1.25
C ASP A 204 -1.52 4.77 -0.28
N PHE A 205 -1.95 3.68 -0.90
CA PHE A 205 -2.36 3.73 -2.30
C PHE A 205 -3.68 4.49 -2.42
N LYS A 206 -3.66 5.57 -3.16
CA LYS A 206 -4.87 6.32 -3.48
C LYS A 206 -5.58 5.72 -4.68
N ALA A 207 -6.39 4.72 -4.44
CA ALA A 207 -7.13 4.00 -5.46
C ALA A 207 -8.59 3.79 -5.03
N GLY A 208 -9.39 3.25 -5.91
CA GLY A 208 -10.75 2.83 -5.63
C GLY A 208 -11.60 3.93 -5.03
N GLN A 209 -12.23 3.64 -3.92
CA GLN A 209 -13.25 4.49 -3.30
C GLN A 209 -12.72 5.82 -2.77
N THR A 210 -11.49 5.85 -2.26
CA THR A 210 -10.87 7.10 -1.82
C THR A 210 -10.73 8.09 -2.98
N LYS A 211 -10.39 7.57 -4.18
CA LYS A 211 -10.28 8.37 -5.38
C LYS A 211 -11.63 8.89 -5.85
N PHE A 212 -12.67 8.06 -5.76
CA PHE A 212 -14.04 8.49 -6.06
C PHE A 212 -14.52 9.57 -5.11
N LYS A 213 -14.29 9.43 -3.80
CA LYS A 213 -14.64 10.47 -2.81
C LYS A 213 -14.02 11.83 -3.16
N THR A 214 -12.72 11.87 -3.45
CA THR A 214 -12.07 13.13 -3.78
C THR A 214 -12.59 13.74 -5.07
N GLN A 215 -12.95 12.93 -6.07
CA GLN A 215 -13.53 13.42 -7.31
C GLN A 215 -14.95 13.98 -7.12
N VAL A 216 -15.74 13.37 -6.23
CA VAL A 216 -17.07 13.89 -5.90
C VAL A 216 -16.98 15.21 -5.17
N VAL A 217 -16.07 15.34 -4.20
CA VAL A 217 -15.85 16.62 -3.51
C VAL A 217 -15.41 17.70 -4.51
N GLU A 218 -14.42 17.41 -5.35
CA GLU A 218 -13.96 18.32 -6.41
C GLU A 218 -15.10 18.73 -7.36
N TYR A 219 -15.99 17.80 -7.69
CA TYR A 219 -17.18 18.10 -8.52
C TYR A 219 -18.12 19.08 -7.82
N LEU A 220 -18.44 18.87 -6.53
CA LEU A 220 -19.30 19.75 -5.75
C LEU A 220 -18.69 21.15 -5.59
N GLU A 221 -17.39 21.23 -5.35
CA GLU A 221 -16.65 22.49 -5.27
C GLU A 221 -16.67 23.26 -6.60
N LYS A 222 -16.57 22.56 -7.74
CA LYS A 222 -16.71 23.17 -9.08
C LYS A 222 -18.11 23.76 -9.35
N LEU A 223 -19.12 23.27 -8.64
CA LEU A 223 -20.45 23.85 -8.63
C LEU A 223 -20.59 25.02 -7.65
N ASN A 224 -19.49 25.41 -7.01
CA ASN A 224 -19.45 26.41 -5.94
C ASN A 224 -20.29 26.00 -4.70
N PHE A 225 -20.39 24.71 -4.44
CA PHE A 225 -20.96 24.19 -3.20
C PHE A 225 -19.88 24.12 -2.13
N ASN A 226 -20.22 24.55 -0.92
CA ASN A 226 -19.32 24.47 0.21
C ASN A 226 -19.53 23.13 0.93
N VAL A 227 -18.67 22.15 0.65
CA VAL A 227 -18.77 20.82 1.27
C VAL A 227 -18.43 20.92 2.75
N LYS A 228 -19.33 20.47 3.60
CA LYS A 228 -19.20 20.55 5.08
C LYS A 228 -18.91 19.19 5.71
N VAL A 229 -19.57 18.14 5.24
CA VAL A 229 -19.46 16.81 5.84
C VAL A 229 -19.29 15.77 4.75
N VAL A 230 -18.38 14.84 4.99
CA VAL A 230 -18.25 13.59 4.23
C VAL A 230 -18.29 12.43 5.22
N ALA A 231 -19.39 11.69 5.25
CA ALA A 231 -19.57 10.56 6.13
C ALA A 231 -19.56 9.26 5.33
N SER A 232 -18.65 8.33 5.65
CA SER A 232 -18.56 7.05 4.93
C SER A 232 -18.59 5.83 5.82
N SER A 233 -19.23 4.78 5.33
CA SER A 233 -19.26 3.46 5.93
C SER A 233 -18.69 2.43 4.96
N ASN A 234 -17.60 1.78 5.36
CA ASN A 234 -16.86 0.82 4.54
C ASN A 234 -17.02 -0.59 5.08
N HIS A 235 -17.43 -1.52 4.22
CA HIS A 235 -17.45 -2.95 4.53
C HIS A 235 -16.41 -3.65 3.67
N LEU A 236 -15.57 -4.49 4.29
CA LEU A 236 -14.51 -5.22 3.59
C LEU A 236 -14.24 -6.52 4.34
N GLY A 237 -14.04 -7.60 3.60
CA GLY A 237 -13.87 -8.94 4.18
C GLY A 237 -12.47 -9.51 4.04
N ASN A 238 -11.50 -8.75 3.50
CA ASN A 238 -10.13 -9.20 3.31
C ASN A 238 -9.29 -9.15 4.59
N ASN A 239 -8.05 -9.63 4.48
CA ASN A 239 -7.13 -9.74 5.60
C ASN A 239 -6.69 -8.38 6.18
N ASP A 240 -6.59 -7.33 5.36
CA ASP A 240 -6.28 -5.97 5.84
C ASP A 240 -7.36 -5.50 6.82
N MET A 241 -8.63 -5.65 6.46
CA MET A 241 -9.72 -5.27 7.35
C MET A 241 -9.82 -6.16 8.60
N ARG A 242 -9.49 -7.45 8.48
CA ARG A 242 -9.41 -8.37 9.63
C ARG A 242 -8.40 -7.86 10.66
N ASN A 243 -7.24 -7.40 10.20
CA ASN A 243 -6.21 -6.81 11.07
C ASN A 243 -6.68 -5.55 11.81
N LEU A 244 -7.63 -4.81 11.26
CA LEU A 244 -8.16 -3.58 11.85
C LEU A 244 -9.35 -3.82 12.78
N ALA A 245 -9.98 -4.99 12.70
CA ALA A 245 -11.24 -5.29 13.37
C ALA A 245 -11.10 -5.97 14.74
N LEU A 246 -9.97 -6.63 14.97
CA LEU A 246 -9.73 -7.38 16.19
C LEU A 246 -9.20 -6.46 17.31
N GLY A 247 -9.59 -6.70 18.55
CA GLY A 247 -9.47 -5.77 19.67
C GLY A 247 -8.15 -5.76 20.44
N SER A 248 -7.01 -6.16 19.86
CA SER A 248 -5.72 -6.01 20.56
C SER A 248 -5.23 -4.54 20.56
N ALA A 249 -4.36 -4.20 21.52
CA ALA A 249 -3.79 -2.87 21.61
C ALA A 249 -3.02 -2.46 20.34
N THR A 250 -2.29 -3.40 19.72
CA THR A 250 -1.58 -3.17 18.45
C THR A 250 -2.56 -2.88 17.33
N GLN A 251 -3.65 -3.62 17.24
CA GLN A 251 -4.69 -3.43 16.23
C GLN A 251 -5.45 -2.11 16.39
N GLU A 252 -5.66 -1.65 17.61
CA GLU A 252 -6.22 -0.33 17.84
C GLU A 252 -5.28 0.78 17.34
N LYS A 253 -3.97 0.64 17.55
CA LYS A 253 -2.97 1.58 17.02
C LYS A 253 -2.93 1.57 15.49
N THR A 254 -2.93 0.39 14.84
CA THR A 254 -2.96 0.28 13.38
C THR A 254 -4.24 0.87 12.80
N ARG A 255 -5.39 0.63 13.43
CA ARG A 255 -6.67 1.24 13.02
C ARG A 255 -6.63 2.75 13.12
N LYS A 256 -6.10 3.31 14.20
CA LYS A 256 -5.93 4.76 14.37
C LYS A 256 -5.02 5.35 13.29
N ALA A 257 -3.90 4.69 12.96
CA ALA A 257 -3.01 5.12 11.88
C ALA A 257 -3.75 5.19 10.53
N LYS A 258 -4.49 4.15 10.17
CA LYS A 258 -5.27 4.12 8.91
C LYS A 258 -6.36 5.19 8.86
N LEU A 259 -7.06 5.41 9.96
CA LEU A 259 -8.11 6.44 10.03
C LEU A 259 -7.52 7.85 9.96
N ARG A 260 -6.34 8.08 10.57
CA ARG A 260 -5.63 9.37 10.49
C ARG A 260 -5.30 9.74 9.04
N VAL A 261 -4.71 8.84 8.27
CA VAL A 261 -4.41 9.10 6.86
C VAL A 261 -5.69 9.37 6.06
N LYS A 262 -6.75 8.64 6.33
CA LYS A 262 -8.05 8.87 5.66
C LYS A 262 -8.68 10.20 6.01
N SER A 263 -8.55 10.67 7.26
CA SER A 263 -9.08 11.98 7.66
C SER A 263 -8.32 13.16 7.05
N GLN A 264 -7.08 12.96 6.64
CA GLN A 264 -6.24 13.99 6.02
C GLN A 264 -6.45 14.16 4.50
N ILE A 265 -7.37 13.41 3.90
CA ILE A 265 -7.65 13.45 2.44
C ILE A 265 -8.26 14.78 2.01
N PHE A 266 -9.02 15.42 2.89
CA PHE A 266 -9.70 16.68 2.66
C PHE A 266 -9.10 17.80 3.52
N SER A 267 -9.42 19.04 3.17
CA SER A 267 -9.07 20.22 3.99
C SER A 267 -9.68 20.12 5.39
N SER A 268 -9.09 20.83 6.35
CA SER A 268 -9.56 20.88 7.74
C SER A 268 -11.00 21.43 7.90
N ASP A 269 -11.54 22.07 6.86
CA ASP A 269 -12.86 22.68 6.89
C ASP A 269 -13.98 21.68 6.57
N ILE A 270 -13.61 20.47 6.13
CA ILE A 270 -14.55 19.37 5.85
C ILE A 270 -14.51 18.37 7.01
N ASP A 271 -15.64 18.21 7.67
CA ASP A 271 -15.80 17.19 8.70
C ASP A 271 -15.91 15.80 8.04
N HIS A 272 -14.78 15.03 8.09
CA HIS A 272 -14.68 13.75 7.40
C HIS A 272 -14.71 12.58 8.39
N HIS A 273 -15.79 11.82 8.36
CA HIS A 273 -15.97 10.62 9.16
C HIS A 273 -15.84 9.34 8.34
N VAL A 274 -15.08 8.37 8.87
CA VAL A 274 -14.93 7.05 8.25
C VAL A 274 -15.19 5.98 9.29
N SER A 275 -16.24 5.17 9.07
CA SER A 275 -16.44 3.92 9.78
C SER A 275 -16.02 2.73 8.92
N VAL A 276 -15.46 1.70 9.56
CA VAL A 276 -14.99 0.49 8.89
C VAL A 276 -15.55 -0.74 9.60
N GLN A 277 -16.04 -1.70 8.81
CA GLN A 277 -16.62 -2.94 9.33
C GLN A 277 -15.99 -4.15 8.62
N TYR A 278 -15.47 -5.08 9.42
CA TYR A 278 -15.00 -6.35 8.90
C TYR A 278 -16.18 -7.27 8.63
N THR A 279 -16.32 -7.68 7.37
CA THR A 279 -17.43 -8.52 6.89
C THR A 279 -16.86 -9.72 6.13
N PRO A 280 -16.44 -10.80 6.82
CA PRO A 280 -15.65 -11.90 6.23
C PRO A 280 -16.30 -12.53 4.99
N PHE A 281 -17.61 -12.63 4.96
CA PHE A 281 -18.37 -13.29 3.89
C PHE A 281 -18.14 -12.63 2.50
N ILE A 282 -17.87 -11.32 2.45
CA ILE A 282 -17.70 -10.63 1.18
C ILE A 282 -16.30 -10.73 0.59
N GLY A 283 -15.32 -11.31 1.32
CA GLY A 283 -13.94 -11.50 0.84
C GLY A 283 -13.29 -10.18 0.44
N ASP A 284 -12.66 -10.13 -0.74
CA ASP A 284 -11.99 -8.93 -1.27
C ASP A 284 -12.95 -7.86 -1.79
N GLU A 285 -14.25 -8.14 -1.81
CA GLU A 285 -15.24 -7.15 -2.18
C GLU A 285 -15.29 -6.04 -1.13
N LYS A 286 -15.22 -4.80 -1.59
CA LYS A 286 -15.37 -3.60 -0.77
C LYS A 286 -16.64 -2.87 -1.15
N ARG A 287 -17.40 -2.51 -0.13
CA ARG A 287 -18.64 -1.72 -0.25
C ARG A 287 -18.45 -0.44 0.52
N ASP A 288 -18.72 0.69 -0.12
CA ASP A 288 -18.59 2.01 0.49
C ASP A 288 -19.89 2.80 0.23
N TYR A 289 -20.56 3.16 1.31
CA TYR A 289 -21.63 4.14 1.29
C TYR A 289 -21.07 5.46 1.80
N VAL A 290 -21.21 6.51 1.00
CA VAL A 290 -20.71 7.84 1.35
C VAL A 290 -21.79 8.86 1.17
N GLU A 291 -22.02 9.67 2.19
CA GLU A 291 -22.88 10.83 2.19
C GLU A 291 -22.04 12.10 2.21
N TYR A 292 -22.38 13.02 1.32
CA TYR A 292 -21.76 14.34 1.17
C TYR A 292 -22.79 15.40 1.45
N THR A 293 -22.58 16.19 2.50
CA THR A 293 -23.45 17.32 2.83
C THR A 293 -22.74 18.63 2.51
N SER A 294 -23.37 19.46 1.73
CA SER A 294 -22.85 20.74 1.28
C SER A 294 -23.84 21.86 1.57
N GLU A 295 -23.31 23.05 1.78
CA GLU A 295 -24.05 24.29 1.82
C GLU A 295 -24.06 24.90 0.42
N ALA A 296 -25.25 25.22 -0.07
CA ALA A 296 -25.49 25.82 -1.38
C ALA A 296 -26.03 27.25 -1.24
N PHE A 297 -26.56 27.83 -2.33
CA PHE A 297 -27.11 29.18 -2.35
C PHE A 297 -28.18 29.39 -1.26
N LEU A 298 -28.13 30.54 -0.60
CA LEU A 298 -28.99 30.92 0.55
C LEU A 298 -28.90 29.95 1.73
N SER A 299 -27.70 29.38 1.98
CA SER A 299 -27.44 28.40 3.05
C SER A 299 -28.34 27.16 3.00
N GLN A 300 -28.89 26.84 1.83
CA GLN A 300 -29.64 25.61 1.65
C GLN A 300 -28.72 24.42 1.70
N LEU A 301 -29.13 23.37 2.42
CA LEU A 301 -28.37 22.14 2.49
C LEU A 301 -28.66 21.26 1.26
N HIS A 302 -27.60 20.76 0.68
CA HIS A 302 -27.63 19.78 -0.38
C HIS A 302 -26.92 18.51 0.11
N THR A 303 -27.56 17.36 -0.04
CA THR A 303 -26.99 16.06 0.31
C THR A 303 -26.97 15.16 -0.92
N MET A 304 -25.80 14.59 -1.21
CA MET A 304 -25.60 13.56 -2.21
C MET A 304 -25.07 12.30 -1.55
N ALA A 305 -25.58 11.14 -1.94
CA ALA A 305 -25.07 9.87 -1.48
C ALA A 305 -24.53 9.05 -2.64
N THR A 306 -23.42 8.34 -2.41
CA THR A 306 -22.87 7.38 -3.37
C THR A 306 -22.74 6.01 -2.72
N TYR A 307 -23.06 4.97 -3.48
CA TYR A 307 -22.75 3.60 -3.10
C TYR A 307 -21.86 2.98 -4.16
N THR A 308 -20.69 2.51 -3.74
CA THR A 308 -19.74 1.83 -4.61
C THR A 308 -19.49 0.41 -4.14
N ARG A 309 -19.34 -0.50 -5.09
CA ARG A 309 -19.02 -1.91 -4.86
C ARG A 309 -17.95 -2.33 -5.87
N CYS A 310 -16.86 -2.89 -5.38
CA CYS A 310 -15.76 -3.33 -6.24
C CYS A 310 -14.93 -4.42 -5.56
N SER A 311 -14.11 -5.15 -6.32
CA SER A 311 -12.98 -5.89 -5.74
C SER A 311 -11.88 -4.87 -5.41
N ASP A 312 -11.52 -4.76 -4.13
CA ASP A 312 -10.59 -3.74 -3.64
C ASP A 312 -9.20 -3.88 -4.28
N SER A 313 -8.65 -5.09 -4.25
CA SER A 313 -7.31 -5.36 -4.78
C SER A 313 -7.22 -5.22 -6.29
N VAL A 314 -8.24 -5.70 -7.03
CA VAL A 314 -8.26 -5.63 -8.50
C VAL A 314 -8.42 -4.19 -8.98
N LEU A 315 -9.24 -3.38 -8.30
CA LEU A 315 -9.41 -1.98 -8.66
C LEU A 315 -8.18 -1.13 -8.29
N CYS A 316 -7.49 -1.48 -7.19
CA CYS A 316 -6.30 -0.77 -6.75
C CYS A 316 -5.13 -0.90 -7.74
N ALA A 317 -4.87 -2.11 -8.24
CA ALA A 317 -3.68 -2.38 -9.04
C ALA A 317 -3.55 -1.53 -10.32
N PRO A 318 -4.61 -1.21 -11.10
CA PRO A 318 -4.51 -0.40 -12.31
C PRO A 318 -4.59 1.11 -12.07
N LEU A 319 -4.93 1.56 -10.87
CA LEU A 319 -5.11 2.96 -10.50
C LEU A 319 -3.94 3.53 -9.73
#